data_9ef9412037afb840cec28e641a77c418
#
_entry.id   9ef9412037afb840cec28e641a77c418
#
_cell.length_a   1.000
_cell.length_b   1.000
_cell.length_c   1.000
_cell.angle_alpha   90.00
_cell.angle_beta   90.00
_cell.angle_gamma   90.00
#
_symmetry.space_group_name_H-M   'P 1'
#
loop_
_entity.id
_entity.type
_entity.pdbx_description
1 polymer ?
#
loop_
_entity_poly.entity_id
_entity_poly.type
_entity_poly.pdbx_seq_one_letter_code
_entity_poly.pdbx_strand_id
1 'polypeptide(L)'
;KDVKYSKDDVHIKWYYDGTLNASANCIDRHLEKKSNKTAIIWVGDDPSDSKKISYKELHKNVCKAANGLRSLGIQKGDRVTIYLTMIPELAYTMLACTRIGAIHSIIFGGFSPDSIATRINDCESDYVITADEGVRGGKIIPLKKIADEAMMQCPNVKKCVVVKRTGNEVNWDNERDISYDDMIKNVSDKCPPEEMNAEDPMFILYTSGSTGKPKGVLHTTGGYMVYASMTHQYIFDYKPKDIYFCSADIGWVTGHSYIIYGPLSNGATTIMFEGVPTYPDSSRWWQIVDKFKVNIFYTAPTAIRALMAQGDEPVKKTSRKSLKLLGTVGEPINPEAWEWYYRTVGDNRCPIVDTWWQTETGGILISPQTGAIDLKPGSATKPFYGIRPVIVDQDGKEIRGEGQGRLCMSQSWPGQMRTVYGDHQRFIDTYFSQFDGKYFTGDGCRRDKDGYYWITGRV
;
A
#
# COMPACT_ATOMS: atom_id res chain seq x y z
N LYS A 1 4.06 24.95 -1.95
CA LYS A 1 3.18 24.36 -0.95
C LYS A 1 2.38 25.42 -0.21
N ASP A 2 1.20 25.06 0.23
CA ASP A 2 0.35 25.86 1.09
C ASP A 2 -0.14 24.96 2.23
N VAL A 3 0.35 25.23 3.46
CA VAL A 3 0.14 24.34 4.61
C VAL A 3 -0.09 25.20 5.85
N LYS A 4 -1.12 24.86 6.61
CA LYS A 4 -1.39 25.43 7.92
C LYS A 4 -1.79 24.32 8.91
N TYR A 5 -1.15 24.37 10.08
CA TYR A 5 -1.41 23.49 11.22
C TYR A 5 -1.92 24.34 12.38
N SER A 6 -3.16 24.74 12.34
CA SER A 6 -3.82 25.40 13.46
C SER A 6 -5.06 24.58 13.80
N LYS A 7 -5.34 24.36 15.08
CA LYS A 7 -6.53 23.61 15.51
C LYS A 7 -7.85 24.16 14.94
N ASP A 8 -7.87 25.43 14.53
CA ASP A 8 -9.05 26.09 13.97
C ASP A 8 -9.03 26.12 12.43
N ASP A 9 -7.88 25.83 11.80
CA ASP A 9 -7.72 25.85 10.36
C ASP A 9 -6.52 24.94 9.97
N VAL A 10 -6.83 23.74 9.49
CA VAL A 10 -5.83 22.81 8.96
C VAL A 10 -6.07 22.63 7.48
N HIS A 11 -5.07 22.99 6.69
CA HIS A 11 -5.06 22.64 5.27
C HIS A 11 -3.66 22.27 4.81
N ILE A 12 -3.59 21.36 3.85
CA ILE A 12 -2.34 20.78 3.34
C ILE A 12 -2.44 20.69 1.83
N LYS A 13 -1.59 21.45 1.13
CA LYS A 13 -1.49 21.43 -0.33
C LYS A 13 -0.03 21.40 -0.76
N TRP A 14 0.29 20.47 -1.66
CA TRP A 14 1.64 20.34 -2.24
C TRP A 14 1.55 20.32 -3.75
N TYR A 15 2.41 21.06 -4.42
CA TYR A 15 2.49 21.11 -5.90
C TYR A 15 1.16 21.48 -6.57
N TYR A 16 0.33 22.28 -5.90
CA TYR A 16 -1.05 22.59 -6.31
C TYR A 16 -1.18 23.32 -7.65
N ASP A 17 -0.07 23.82 -8.18
CA ASP A 17 0.05 24.44 -9.50
C ASP A 17 0.53 23.48 -10.59
N GLY A 18 0.79 22.21 -10.24
CA GLY A 18 1.24 21.18 -11.16
C GLY A 18 0.14 20.18 -11.55
N THR A 19 0.37 19.53 -12.67
CA THR A 19 -0.51 18.45 -13.15
C THR A 19 0.28 17.17 -13.41
N LEU A 20 -0.32 16.04 -13.19
CA LEU A 20 0.24 14.72 -13.49
C LEU A 20 -0.87 13.68 -13.52
N ASN A 21 -0.52 12.46 -13.92
CA ASN A 21 -1.37 11.28 -13.78
C ASN A 21 -0.57 10.15 -13.14
N ALA A 22 -1.09 9.54 -12.07
CA ALA A 22 -0.40 8.49 -11.35
C ALA A 22 -0.14 7.24 -12.21
N SER A 23 -1.13 6.82 -13.00
CA SER A 23 -0.99 5.70 -13.93
C SER A 23 0.10 5.97 -14.97
N ALA A 24 0.12 7.16 -15.56
CA ALA A 24 1.15 7.55 -16.53
C ALA A 24 2.56 7.55 -15.92
N ASN A 25 2.69 7.99 -14.66
CA ASN A 25 3.96 7.96 -13.94
C ASN A 25 4.45 6.55 -13.61
N CYS A 26 3.53 5.61 -13.43
CA CYS A 26 3.85 4.20 -13.18
C CYS A 26 4.13 3.41 -14.46
N ILE A 27 3.58 3.81 -15.59
CA ILE A 27 3.56 2.98 -16.82
C ILE A 27 4.14 3.74 -18.01
N ASP A 28 3.44 4.77 -18.48
CA ASP A 28 3.69 5.41 -19.79
C ASP A 28 5.11 5.99 -19.89
N ARG A 29 5.60 6.63 -18.84
CA ARG A 29 6.95 7.22 -18.81
C ARG A 29 8.08 6.19 -18.99
N HIS A 30 7.78 4.89 -18.81
CA HIS A 30 8.77 3.82 -18.94
C HIS A 30 8.70 3.11 -20.30
N LEU A 31 7.66 3.33 -21.11
CA LEU A 31 7.42 2.56 -22.34
C LEU A 31 8.50 2.74 -23.40
N GLU A 32 9.07 3.94 -23.53
CA GLU A 32 10.11 4.19 -24.52
C GLU A 32 11.36 3.33 -24.28
N LYS A 33 11.81 3.22 -23.02
CA LYS A 33 13.08 2.57 -22.67
C LYS A 33 12.94 1.21 -22.02
N LYS A 34 11.77 0.88 -21.49
CA LYS A 34 11.54 -0.29 -20.62
C LYS A 34 10.29 -1.09 -21.00
N SER A 35 9.76 -0.95 -22.22
CA SER A 35 8.49 -1.62 -22.60
C SER A 35 8.52 -3.13 -22.39
N ASN A 36 9.65 -3.78 -22.64
CA ASN A 36 9.82 -5.22 -22.48
C ASN A 36 10.31 -5.65 -21.09
N LYS A 37 10.66 -4.69 -20.23
CA LYS A 37 11.04 -4.99 -18.84
C LYS A 37 9.82 -5.51 -18.08
N THR A 38 10.03 -6.54 -17.26
CA THR A 38 8.99 -7.01 -16.34
C THR A 38 8.64 -5.92 -15.33
N ALA A 39 7.38 -5.51 -15.30
CA ALA A 39 6.85 -4.58 -14.30
C ALA A 39 6.38 -5.33 -13.07
N ILE A 40 5.58 -6.37 -13.26
CA ILE A 40 5.01 -7.18 -12.18
C ILE A 40 5.34 -8.65 -12.43
N ILE A 41 5.83 -9.31 -11.39
CA ILE A 41 5.85 -10.76 -11.30
C ILE A 41 4.70 -11.15 -10.38
N TRP A 42 3.63 -11.69 -10.93
CA TRP A 42 2.57 -12.27 -10.13
C TRP A 42 2.91 -13.71 -9.77
N VAL A 43 2.76 -14.05 -8.50
CA VAL A 43 3.00 -15.40 -7.97
C VAL A 43 1.72 -15.87 -7.31
N GLY A 44 1.14 -16.95 -7.84
CA GLY A 44 -0.09 -17.52 -7.34
C GLY A 44 0.06 -18.23 -6.00
N ASP A 45 -1.07 -18.55 -5.40
CA ASP A 45 -1.12 -19.39 -4.19
C ASP A 45 -0.51 -20.77 -4.46
N ASP A 46 -0.84 -21.38 -5.60
CA ASP A 46 -0.18 -22.59 -6.08
C ASP A 46 1.28 -22.25 -6.50
N PRO A 47 2.30 -22.97 -5.96
CA PRO A 47 3.70 -22.73 -6.30
C PRO A 47 4.06 -22.85 -7.76
N SER A 48 3.27 -23.60 -8.53
CA SER A 48 3.48 -23.76 -9.98
C SER A 48 2.93 -22.59 -10.80
N ASP A 49 2.13 -21.72 -10.20
CA ASP A 49 1.42 -20.63 -10.89
C ASP A 49 2.15 -19.30 -10.72
N SER A 50 2.58 -18.73 -11.84
CA SER A 50 3.21 -17.41 -11.86
C SER A 50 3.11 -16.78 -13.24
N LYS A 51 3.15 -15.45 -13.29
CA LYS A 51 3.09 -14.70 -14.54
C LYS A 51 4.00 -13.49 -14.49
N LYS A 52 4.83 -13.30 -15.51
CA LYS A 52 5.58 -12.07 -15.72
C LYS A 52 4.79 -11.14 -16.63
N ILE A 53 4.62 -9.90 -16.18
CA ILE A 53 3.85 -8.88 -16.90
C ILE A 53 4.83 -7.75 -17.21
N SER A 54 5.10 -7.51 -18.49
CA SER A 54 5.97 -6.42 -18.93
C SER A 54 5.27 -5.06 -18.78
N TYR A 55 6.02 -3.96 -18.81
CA TYR A 55 5.43 -2.61 -18.83
C TYR A 55 4.49 -2.42 -20.01
N LYS A 56 4.80 -2.98 -21.16
CA LYS A 56 3.93 -2.97 -22.34
C LYS A 56 2.62 -3.72 -22.10
N GLU A 57 2.68 -4.91 -21.52
CA GLU A 57 1.50 -5.70 -21.19
C GLU A 57 0.68 -5.03 -20.08
N LEU A 58 1.33 -4.46 -19.08
CA LEU A 58 0.68 -3.69 -18.03
C LEU A 58 -0.08 -2.50 -18.63
N HIS A 59 0.55 -1.74 -19.51
CA HIS A 59 -0.09 -0.63 -20.23
C HIS A 59 -1.34 -1.09 -20.98
N LYS A 60 -1.24 -2.14 -21.78
CA LYS A 60 -2.37 -2.71 -22.51
C LYS A 60 -3.53 -3.10 -21.60
N ASN A 61 -3.25 -3.84 -20.54
CA ASN A 61 -4.29 -4.32 -19.61
C ASN A 61 -4.92 -3.19 -18.81
N VAL A 62 -4.14 -2.21 -18.38
CA VAL A 62 -4.64 -1.03 -17.67
C VAL A 62 -5.49 -0.15 -18.60
N CYS A 63 -5.08 0.07 -19.82
CA CYS A 63 -5.88 0.83 -20.79
C CYS A 63 -7.20 0.15 -21.11
N LYS A 64 -7.22 -1.16 -21.28
CA LYS A 64 -8.47 -1.93 -21.48
C LYS A 64 -9.38 -1.83 -20.26
N ALA A 65 -8.84 -2.02 -19.04
CA ALA A 65 -9.61 -1.85 -17.82
C ALA A 65 -10.17 -0.43 -17.71
N ALA A 66 -9.38 0.59 -17.99
CA ALA A 66 -9.78 2.00 -17.95
C ALA A 66 -10.93 2.30 -18.92
N ASN A 67 -10.81 1.86 -20.17
CA ASN A 67 -11.88 2.02 -21.16
C ASN A 67 -13.13 1.20 -20.82
N GLY A 68 -12.94 0.02 -20.23
CA GLY A 68 -14.03 -0.78 -19.71
C GLY A 68 -14.81 -0.07 -18.59
N LEU A 69 -14.10 0.51 -17.64
CA LEU A 69 -14.71 1.28 -16.55
C LEU A 69 -15.47 2.52 -17.10
N ARG A 70 -14.88 3.24 -18.05
CA ARG A 70 -15.56 4.35 -18.71
C ARG A 70 -16.85 3.91 -19.42
N SER A 71 -16.85 2.75 -20.04
CA SER A 71 -18.05 2.22 -20.71
C SER A 71 -19.19 1.93 -19.75
N LEU A 72 -18.91 1.75 -18.46
CA LEU A 72 -19.92 1.61 -17.40
C LEU A 72 -20.42 2.94 -16.86
N GLY A 73 -19.88 4.06 -17.35
CA GLY A 73 -20.27 5.41 -16.92
C GLY A 73 -19.37 6.01 -15.85
N ILE A 74 -18.26 5.36 -15.48
CA ILE A 74 -17.31 5.88 -14.46
C ILE A 74 -16.57 7.07 -15.04
N GLN A 75 -16.54 8.18 -14.30
CA GLN A 75 -15.93 9.45 -14.67
C GLN A 75 -14.94 9.90 -13.61
N LYS A 76 -14.15 10.92 -13.96
CA LYS A 76 -13.26 11.62 -13.03
C LYS A 76 -14.03 12.04 -11.76
N GLY A 77 -13.47 11.70 -10.59
CA GLY A 77 -14.06 11.99 -9.30
C GLY A 77 -15.02 10.93 -8.76
N ASP A 78 -15.45 9.98 -9.58
CA ASP A 78 -16.25 8.85 -9.11
C ASP A 78 -15.44 7.94 -8.20
N ARG A 79 -16.09 7.36 -7.18
CA ARG A 79 -15.45 6.40 -6.28
C ARG A 79 -15.76 4.99 -6.76
N VAL A 80 -14.72 4.16 -6.78
CA VAL A 80 -14.80 2.76 -7.18
C VAL A 80 -14.27 1.90 -6.03
N THR A 81 -15.12 1.04 -5.50
CA THR A 81 -14.72 0.07 -4.48
C THR A 81 -14.12 -1.15 -5.15
N ILE A 82 -12.92 -1.55 -4.71
CA ILE A 82 -12.23 -2.73 -5.22
C ILE A 82 -12.07 -3.73 -4.07
N TYR A 83 -12.72 -4.88 -4.19
CA TYR A 83 -12.68 -5.98 -3.23
C TYR A 83 -12.15 -7.24 -3.93
N LEU A 84 -10.83 -7.35 -3.98
CA LEU A 84 -10.10 -8.41 -4.67
C LEU A 84 -8.96 -8.94 -3.79
N THR A 85 -8.59 -10.19 -4.02
CA THR A 85 -7.32 -10.75 -3.54
C THR A 85 -6.17 -10.33 -4.45
N MET A 86 -4.95 -10.77 -4.15
CA MET A 86 -3.71 -10.37 -4.83
C MET A 86 -3.57 -11.04 -6.21
N ILE A 87 -4.41 -10.65 -7.15
CA ILE A 87 -4.41 -11.09 -8.56
C ILE A 87 -4.03 -9.91 -9.48
N PRO A 88 -3.57 -10.17 -10.71
CA PRO A 88 -3.16 -9.09 -11.62
C PRO A 88 -4.22 -8.02 -11.86
N GLU A 89 -5.48 -8.41 -11.91
CA GLU A 89 -6.62 -7.51 -12.13
C GLU A 89 -6.79 -6.46 -11.01
N LEU A 90 -6.29 -6.74 -9.81
CA LEU A 90 -6.24 -5.74 -8.74
C LEU A 90 -5.31 -4.58 -9.13
N ALA A 91 -4.12 -4.88 -9.63
CA ALA A 91 -3.20 -3.86 -10.14
C ALA A 91 -3.78 -3.14 -11.36
N TYR A 92 -4.38 -3.88 -12.28
CA TYR A 92 -4.97 -3.28 -13.50
C TYR A 92 -6.09 -2.30 -13.16
N THR A 93 -6.97 -2.67 -12.26
CA THR A 93 -8.15 -1.85 -11.93
C THR A 93 -7.81 -0.63 -11.08
N MET A 94 -6.87 -0.76 -10.12
CA MET A 94 -6.45 0.42 -9.34
C MET A 94 -5.70 1.43 -10.22
N LEU A 95 -4.83 0.99 -11.12
CA LEU A 95 -4.13 1.85 -12.07
C LEU A 95 -5.06 2.40 -13.16
N ALA A 96 -6.10 1.65 -13.54
CA ALA A 96 -7.15 2.12 -14.43
C ALA A 96 -7.97 3.25 -13.80
N CYS A 97 -8.33 3.14 -12.52
CA CYS A 97 -9.01 4.21 -11.80
C CYS A 97 -8.19 5.50 -11.82
N THR A 98 -6.92 5.46 -11.43
CA THR A 98 -6.06 6.64 -11.46
C THR A 98 -5.83 7.17 -12.87
N ARG A 99 -5.85 6.30 -13.88
CA ARG A 99 -5.70 6.71 -15.28
C ARG A 99 -6.84 7.59 -15.76
N ILE A 100 -8.08 7.30 -15.36
CA ILE A 100 -9.28 8.07 -15.74
C ILE A 100 -9.69 9.12 -14.70
N GLY A 101 -8.92 9.27 -13.63
CA GLY A 101 -9.23 10.22 -12.56
C GLY A 101 -10.31 9.76 -11.58
N ALA A 102 -10.70 8.49 -11.60
CA ALA A 102 -11.58 7.90 -10.58
C ALA A 102 -10.79 7.64 -9.29
N ILE A 103 -11.49 7.65 -8.18
CA ILE A 103 -10.93 7.49 -6.83
C ILE A 103 -11.17 6.06 -6.38
N HIS A 104 -10.11 5.26 -6.23
CA HIS A 104 -10.30 3.90 -5.76
C HIS A 104 -10.34 3.81 -4.23
N SER A 105 -11.18 2.90 -3.74
CA SER A 105 -11.27 2.48 -2.35
C SER A 105 -11.08 0.97 -2.32
N ILE A 106 -9.87 0.52 -1.97
CA ILE A 106 -9.52 -0.90 -1.96
C ILE A 106 -9.77 -1.48 -0.59
N ILE A 107 -10.44 -2.63 -0.54
CA ILE A 107 -10.83 -3.33 0.67
C ILE A 107 -10.12 -4.68 0.71
N PHE A 108 -9.48 -4.98 1.84
CA PHE A 108 -8.81 -6.25 2.08
C PHE A 108 -9.80 -7.43 1.96
N GLY A 109 -9.37 -8.50 1.28
CA GLY A 109 -10.21 -9.68 0.97
C GLY A 109 -10.74 -10.44 2.19
N GLY A 110 -10.18 -10.21 3.37
CA GLY A 110 -10.61 -10.85 4.62
C GLY A 110 -11.70 -10.11 5.40
N PHE A 111 -12.20 -8.97 4.91
CA PHE A 111 -13.23 -8.21 5.62
C PHE A 111 -14.62 -8.84 5.51
N SER A 112 -15.44 -8.60 6.55
CA SER A 112 -16.84 -9.02 6.61
C SER A 112 -17.73 -8.21 5.68
N PRO A 113 -18.93 -8.74 5.31
CA PRO A 113 -19.92 -7.99 4.53
C PRO A 113 -20.28 -6.64 5.14
N ASP A 114 -20.48 -6.56 6.45
CA ASP A 114 -20.81 -5.31 7.14
C ASP A 114 -19.68 -4.28 7.04
N SER A 115 -18.43 -4.71 7.18
CA SER A 115 -17.27 -3.84 7.02
C SER A 115 -17.14 -3.28 5.61
N ILE A 116 -17.45 -4.11 4.61
CA ILE A 116 -17.45 -3.69 3.19
C ILE A 116 -18.58 -2.69 2.94
N ALA A 117 -19.79 -3.01 3.39
CA ALA A 117 -20.96 -2.14 3.21
C ALA A 117 -20.75 -0.75 3.84
N THR A 118 -20.19 -0.70 5.04
CA THR A 118 -19.88 0.57 5.72
C THR A 118 -18.95 1.44 4.87
N ARG A 119 -17.95 0.86 4.24
CA ARG A 119 -16.99 1.57 3.40
C ARG A 119 -17.60 2.03 2.08
N ILE A 120 -18.38 1.18 1.44
CA ILE A 120 -19.10 1.55 0.20
C ILE A 120 -20.04 2.75 0.46
N ASN A 121 -20.80 2.69 1.53
CA ASN A 121 -21.78 3.74 1.87
C ASN A 121 -21.05 5.03 2.30
N ASP A 122 -19.97 4.95 3.08
CA ASP A 122 -19.25 6.14 3.53
C ASP A 122 -18.63 6.93 2.37
N CYS A 123 -18.06 6.28 1.37
CA CYS A 123 -17.51 6.97 0.20
C CYS A 123 -18.53 7.13 -0.96
N GLU A 124 -19.76 6.71 -0.75
CA GLU A 124 -20.84 6.83 -1.78
C GLU A 124 -20.42 6.20 -3.12
N SER A 125 -19.80 5.02 -3.06
CA SER A 125 -19.36 4.31 -4.25
C SER A 125 -20.52 3.64 -4.96
N ASP A 126 -20.71 3.98 -6.23
CA ASP A 126 -21.75 3.40 -7.09
C ASP A 126 -21.26 2.13 -7.81
N TYR A 127 -19.96 1.84 -7.73
CA TYR A 127 -19.31 0.78 -8.49
C TYR A 127 -18.48 -0.10 -7.58
N VAL A 128 -18.58 -1.42 -7.79
CA VAL A 128 -17.82 -2.43 -7.06
C VAL A 128 -17.09 -3.34 -8.07
N ILE A 129 -15.84 -3.65 -7.79
CA ILE A 129 -15.07 -4.63 -8.55
C ILE A 129 -14.69 -5.74 -7.58
N THR A 130 -15.05 -6.98 -7.91
CA THR A 130 -14.71 -8.17 -7.13
C THR A 130 -14.37 -9.35 -8.05
N ALA A 131 -14.21 -10.53 -7.51
CA ALA A 131 -14.01 -11.77 -8.25
C ALA A 131 -15.07 -12.80 -7.85
N ASP A 132 -15.21 -13.85 -8.65
CA ASP A 132 -16.02 -15.00 -8.28
C ASP A 132 -15.58 -15.52 -6.91
N GLU A 133 -14.32 -15.85 -6.76
CA GLU A 133 -13.69 -16.31 -5.53
C GLU A 133 -12.24 -15.82 -5.47
N GLY A 134 -11.63 -15.90 -4.29
CA GLY A 134 -10.19 -15.80 -4.08
C GLY A 134 -9.59 -17.13 -3.66
N VAL A 135 -8.28 -17.26 -3.82
CA VAL A 135 -7.52 -18.43 -3.36
C VAL A 135 -6.39 -17.96 -2.47
N ARG A 136 -6.29 -18.53 -1.26
CA ARG A 136 -5.25 -18.14 -0.32
C ARG A 136 -4.95 -19.25 0.68
N GLY A 137 -3.69 -19.68 0.73
CA GLY A 137 -3.27 -20.76 1.63
C GLY A 137 -3.96 -22.09 1.35
N GLY A 138 -4.24 -22.40 0.09
CA GLY A 138 -4.98 -23.60 -0.32
C GLY A 138 -6.48 -23.54 -0.06
N LYS A 139 -7.01 -22.39 0.40
CA LYS A 139 -8.43 -22.20 0.72
C LYS A 139 -9.10 -21.26 -0.25
N ILE A 140 -10.37 -21.52 -0.51
CA ILE A 140 -11.21 -20.64 -1.33
C ILE A 140 -11.89 -19.60 -0.44
N ILE A 141 -11.83 -18.34 -0.87
CA ILE A 141 -12.53 -17.21 -0.25
C ILE A 141 -13.72 -16.86 -1.15
N PRO A 142 -14.96 -16.92 -0.67
CA PRO A 142 -16.15 -16.67 -1.49
C PRO A 142 -16.41 -15.17 -1.70
N LEU A 143 -15.54 -14.49 -2.47
CA LEU A 143 -15.55 -13.03 -2.62
C LEU A 143 -16.88 -12.52 -3.14
N LYS A 144 -17.42 -13.10 -4.22
CA LYS A 144 -18.71 -12.66 -4.81
C LYS A 144 -19.86 -12.79 -3.81
N LYS A 145 -19.92 -13.88 -3.09
CA LYS A 145 -20.94 -14.09 -2.05
C LYS A 145 -20.86 -13.03 -0.96
N ILE A 146 -19.67 -12.74 -0.47
CA ILE A 146 -19.43 -11.71 0.56
C ILE A 146 -19.79 -10.32 0.01
N ALA A 147 -19.37 -10.02 -1.22
CA ALA A 147 -19.72 -8.76 -1.88
C ALA A 147 -21.23 -8.61 -2.08
N ASP A 148 -21.93 -9.66 -2.48
CA ASP A 148 -23.40 -9.64 -2.63
C ASP A 148 -24.10 -9.32 -1.32
N GLU A 149 -23.69 -9.96 -0.21
CA GLU A 149 -24.21 -9.66 1.12
C GLU A 149 -23.97 -8.20 1.52
N ALA A 150 -22.77 -7.68 1.23
CA ALA A 150 -22.47 -6.26 1.47
C ALA A 150 -23.34 -5.33 0.63
N MET A 151 -23.50 -5.62 -0.66
CA MET A 151 -24.28 -4.78 -1.58
C MET A 151 -25.78 -4.78 -1.28
N MET A 152 -26.30 -5.78 -0.58
CA MET A 152 -27.69 -5.74 -0.05
C MET A 152 -27.92 -4.53 0.88
N GLN A 153 -26.88 -4.01 1.52
CA GLN A 153 -26.93 -2.84 2.40
C GLN A 153 -26.50 -1.54 1.68
N CYS A 154 -26.25 -1.62 0.37
CA CYS A 154 -25.72 -0.51 -0.42
C CYS A 154 -26.62 -0.21 -1.63
N PRO A 155 -27.76 0.47 -1.42
CA PRO A 155 -28.77 0.65 -2.47
C PRO A 155 -28.30 1.50 -3.65
N ASN A 156 -27.22 2.26 -3.50
CA ASN A 156 -26.69 3.14 -4.53
C ASN A 156 -25.75 2.43 -5.52
N VAL A 157 -25.31 1.20 -5.23
CA VAL A 157 -24.45 0.45 -6.14
C VAL A 157 -25.17 0.15 -7.45
N LYS A 158 -24.61 0.64 -8.56
CA LYS A 158 -25.18 0.51 -9.90
C LYS A 158 -24.64 -0.70 -10.66
N LYS A 159 -23.33 -0.95 -10.54
CA LYS A 159 -22.65 -2.03 -11.26
C LYS A 159 -21.63 -2.74 -10.38
N CYS A 160 -21.52 -4.04 -10.58
CA CYS A 160 -20.51 -4.89 -9.98
C CYS A 160 -19.76 -5.64 -11.09
N VAL A 161 -18.46 -5.37 -11.20
CA VAL A 161 -17.58 -6.10 -12.14
C VAL A 161 -17.02 -7.31 -11.43
N VAL A 162 -17.11 -8.48 -12.07
CA VAL A 162 -16.69 -9.76 -11.49
C VAL A 162 -15.56 -10.38 -12.31
N VAL A 163 -14.39 -10.49 -11.71
CA VAL A 163 -13.22 -11.19 -12.28
C VAL A 163 -13.39 -12.69 -12.11
N LYS A 164 -13.07 -13.44 -13.14
CA LYS A 164 -13.04 -14.90 -13.10
C LYS A 164 -11.68 -15.38 -12.57
N ARG A 165 -11.63 -15.80 -11.29
CA ARG A 165 -10.40 -16.37 -10.70
C ARG A 165 -10.43 -17.89 -10.64
N THR A 166 -11.49 -18.48 -10.10
CA THR A 166 -11.65 -19.94 -10.02
C THR A 166 -12.50 -20.52 -11.15
N GLY A 167 -13.44 -19.74 -11.66
CA GLY A 167 -14.41 -20.17 -12.65
C GLY A 167 -15.57 -20.98 -12.06
N ASN A 168 -15.65 -21.10 -10.75
CA ASN A 168 -16.78 -21.71 -10.09
C ASN A 168 -18.04 -20.86 -10.27
N GLU A 169 -19.19 -21.53 -10.28
CA GLU A 169 -20.49 -20.88 -10.39
C GLU A 169 -20.76 -20.01 -9.16
N VAL A 170 -21.26 -18.79 -9.40
CA VAL A 170 -21.65 -17.83 -8.37
C VAL A 170 -23.01 -17.24 -8.68
N ASN A 171 -23.69 -16.71 -7.66
CA ASN A 171 -24.91 -15.96 -7.87
C ASN A 171 -24.67 -14.77 -8.78
N TRP A 172 -25.63 -14.51 -9.66
CA TRP A 172 -25.50 -13.47 -10.68
C TRP A 172 -26.76 -12.63 -10.80
N ASP A 173 -26.61 -11.33 -10.72
CA ASP A 173 -27.67 -10.34 -10.96
C ASP A 173 -27.45 -9.71 -12.33
N ASN A 174 -28.29 -10.05 -13.30
CA ASN A 174 -28.14 -9.62 -14.69
C ASN A 174 -28.27 -8.08 -14.89
N GLU A 175 -28.88 -7.37 -13.97
CA GLU A 175 -29.01 -5.91 -14.05
C GLU A 175 -27.79 -5.19 -13.49
N ARG A 176 -27.13 -5.79 -12.50
CA ARG A 176 -26.01 -5.19 -11.77
C ARG A 176 -24.65 -5.75 -12.21
N ASP A 177 -24.55 -7.06 -12.37
CA ASP A 177 -23.27 -7.75 -12.51
C ASP A 177 -22.80 -7.79 -13.96
N ILE A 178 -21.51 -7.57 -14.17
CA ILE A 178 -20.86 -7.71 -15.46
C ILE A 178 -19.53 -8.48 -15.29
N SER A 179 -19.28 -9.42 -16.18
CA SER A 179 -17.99 -10.11 -16.24
C SER A 179 -16.87 -9.12 -16.61
N TYR A 180 -15.75 -9.18 -15.90
CA TYR A 180 -14.55 -8.40 -16.24
C TYR A 180 -14.12 -8.66 -17.68
N ASP A 181 -14.14 -9.92 -18.13
CA ASP A 181 -13.76 -10.29 -19.49
C ASP A 181 -14.68 -9.65 -20.52
N ASP A 182 -15.99 -9.61 -20.27
CA ASP A 182 -16.94 -8.95 -21.15
C ASP A 182 -16.76 -7.42 -21.15
N MET A 183 -16.46 -6.84 -19.99
CA MET A 183 -16.19 -5.40 -19.88
C MET A 183 -15.01 -4.96 -20.74
N ILE A 184 -13.97 -5.77 -20.84
CA ILE A 184 -12.74 -5.42 -21.59
C ILE A 184 -12.70 -5.97 -23.02
N LYS A 185 -13.66 -6.78 -23.42
CA LYS A 185 -13.61 -7.58 -24.67
C LYS A 185 -13.50 -6.71 -25.92
N ASN A 186 -14.30 -5.67 -26.03
CA ASN A 186 -14.46 -4.86 -27.23
C ASN A 186 -13.98 -3.41 -27.05
N VAL A 187 -13.11 -3.14 -26.10
CA VAL A 187 -12.56 -1.81 -25.85
C VAL A 187 -11.15 -1.67 -26.40
N SER A 188 -10.75 -0.43 -26.66
CA SER A 188 -9.38 -0.12 -27.10
C SER A 188 -8.35 -0.46 -26.03
N ASP A 189 -7.17 -0.87 -26.47
CA ASP A 189 -5.99 -1.01 -25.63
C ASP A 189 -5.17 0.30 -25.51
N LYS A 190 -5.75 1.40 -25.95
CA LYS A 190 -5.22 2.76 -25.82
C LYS A 190 -6.20 3.62 -25.06
N CYS A 191 -5.72 4.26 -24.01
CA CYS A 191 -6.49 5.17 -23.16
C CYS A 191 -5.58 6.30 -22.71
N PRO A 192 -5.64 7.49 -23.33
CA PRO A 192 -4.86 8.63 -22.86
C PRO A 192 -5.14 8.92 -21.39
N PRO A 193 -4.10 9.17 -20.58
CA PRO A 193 -4.30 9.46 -19.16
C PRO A 193 -5.00 10.81 -18.97
N GLU A 194 -5.94 10.85 -18.04
CA GLU A 194 -6.62 12.08 -17.62
C GLU A 194 -5.62 13.04 -16.99
N GLU A 195 -5.68 14.32 -17.35
CA GLU A 195 -4.91 15.35 -16.68
C GLU A 195 -5.47 15.59 -15.29
N MET A 196 -4.64 15.37 -14.25
CA MET A 196 -5.01 15.56 -12.86
C MET A 196 -4.21 16.71 -12.26
N ASN A 197 -4.88 17.57 -11.50
CA ASN A 197 -4.15 18.50 -10.62
C ASN A 197 -3.47 17.69 -9.50
N ALA A 198 -2.32 18.19 -9.02
CA ALA A 198 -1.58 17.52 -7.95
C ALA A 198 -2.40 17.32 -6.66
N GLU A 199 -3.39 18.18 -6.40
CA GLU A 199 -4.30 18.05 -5.26
C GLU A 199 -5.63 17.35 -5.58
N ASP A 200 -5.81 16.84 -6.79
CA ASP A 200 -6.97 16.00 -7.09
C ASP A 200 -6.90 14.69 -6.29
N PRO A 201 -8.02 14.26 -5.69
CA PRO A 201 -8.09 12.98 -4.97
C PRO A 201 -7.65 11.80 -5.82
N MET A 202 -6.88 10.90 -5.21
CA MET A 202 -6.35 9.71 -5.87
C MET A 202 -6.99 8.43 -5.33
N PHE A 203 -6.98 8.26 -4.02
CA PHE A 203 -7.63 7.12 -3.37
C PHE A 203 -8.09 7.43 -1.94
N ILE A 204 -9.01 6.60 -1.47
CA ILE A 204 -9.48 6.57 -0.09
C ILE A 204 -9.09 5.21 0.48
N LEU A 205 -8.45 5.20 1.64
CA LEU A 205 -8.14 3.97 2.36
C LEU A 205 -8.63 4.08 3.81
N TYR A 206 -9.45 3.11 4.21
CA TYR A 206 -10.09 3.14 5.51
C TYR A 206 -9.21 2.57 6.60
N THR A 207 -9.13 3.26 7.72
CA THR A 207 -8.47 2.82 8.95
C THR A 207 -9.50 2.70 10.08
N SER A 208 -9.15 1.94 11.13
CA SER A 208 -9.97 1.86 12.34
C SER A 208 -10.08 3.23 13.01
N GLY A 209 -11.30 3.58 13.45
CA GLY A 209 -11.55 4.79 14.22
C GLY A 209 -11.76 4.49 15.70
N SER A 210 -11.40 5.42 16.57
CA SER A 210 -11.64 5.34 18.03
C SER A 210 -13.13 5.23 18.39
N THR A 211 -14.00 5.72 17.53
CA THR A 211 -15.46 5.68 17.68
C THR A 211 -16.12 4.44 17.08
N GLY A 212 -15.33 3.48 16.57
CA GLY A 212 -15.84 2.32 15.87
C GLY A 212 -16.16 2.54 14.38
N LYS A 213 -16.44 3.79 13.95
CA LYS A 213 -16.63 4.11 12.53
C LYS A 213 -15.27 4.25 11.84
N PRO A 214 -15.02 3.53 10.73
CA PRO A 214 -13.77 3.67 9.97
C PRO A 214 -13.57 5.12 9.47
N LYS A 215 -12.30 5.54 9.38
CA LYS A 215 -11.90 6.82 8.80
C LYS A 215 -11.44 6.60 7.37
N GLY A 216 -12.05 7.28 6.41
CA GLY A 216 -11.59 7.30 5.03
C GLY A 216 -10.40 8.24 4.84
N VAL A 217 -9.19 7.71 4.94
CA VAL A 217 -7.97 8.49 4.69
C VAL A 217 -7.89 8.86 3.23
N LEU A 218 -7.92 10.17 2.91
CA LEU A 218 -7.84 10.67 1.55
C LEU A 218 -6.42 11.12 1.20
N HIS A 219 -5.88 10.53 0.15
CA HIS A 219 -4.62 10.96 -0.47
C HIS A 219 -4.86 11.62 -1.81
N THR A 220 -4.07 12.66 -2.11
CA THR A 220 -4.08 13.38 -3.38
C THR A 220 -2.90 12.98 -4.25
N THR A 221 -2.98 13.28 -5.54
CA THR A 221 -2.15 12.65 -6.57
C THR A 221 -0.67 13.03 -6.50
N GLY A 222 -0.35 14.32 -6.50
CA GLY A 222 1.03 14.79 -6.72
C GLY A 222 1.97 14.49 -5.56
N GLY A 223 1.62 14.96 -4.38
CA GLY A 223 2.47 14.81 -3.20
C GLY A 223 2.66 13.34 -2.80
N TYR A 224 1.61 12.55 -2.90
CA TYR A 224 1.68 11.11 -2.63
C TYR A 224 2.65 10.40 -3.59
N MET A 225 2.53 10.65 -4.90
CA MET A 225 3.38 10.01 -5.91
C MET A 225 4.86 10.39 -5.74
N VAL A 226 5.15 11.66 -5.51
CA VAL A 226 6.53 12.13 -5.24
C VAL A 226 7.10 11.43 -4.01
N TYR A 227 6.34 11.38 -2.94
CA TYR A 227 6.81 10.82 -1.67
C TYR A 227 6.99 9.30 -1.73
N ALA A 228 6.04 8.56 -2.27
CA ALA A 228 6.14 7.11 -2.43
C ALA A 228 7.31 6.71 -3.35
N SER A 229 7.52 7.44 -4.44
CA SER A 229 8.63 7.22 -5.37
C SER A 229 9.99 7.45 -4.70
N MET A 230 10.17 8.58 -4.02
CA MET A 230 11.44 8.93 -3.37
C MET A 230 11.77 7.98 -2.21
N THR A 231 10.81 7.68 -1.36
CA THR A 231 11.05 6.80 -0.22
C THR A 231 11.36 5.37 -0.65
N HIS A 232 10.67 4.86 -1.66
CA HIS A 232 11.01 3.56 -2.24
C HIS A 232 12.43 3.55 -2.79
N GLN A 233 12.82 4.54 -3.57
CA GLN A 233 14.13 4.58 -4.19
C GLN A 233 15.27 4.65 -3.18
N TYR A 234 15.18 5.56 -2.20
CA TYR A 234 16.29 5.84 -1.28
C TYR A 234 16.33 4.90 -0.08
N ILE A 235 15.19 4.58 0.52
CA ILE A 235 15.18 3.72 1.71
C ILE A 235 15.58 2.29 1.37
N PHE A 236 15.06 1.76 0.26
CA PHE A 236 15.40 0.41 -0.18
C PHE A 236 16.68 0.34 -1.03
N ASP A 237 17.39 1.47 -1.19
CA ASP A 237 18.59 1.55 -2.05
C ASP A 237 18.36 0.87 -3.40
N TYR A 238 17.17 1.13 -3.97
CA TYR A 238 16.72 0.49 -5.20
C TYR A 238 17.61 0.86 -6.39
N LYS A 239 18.05 -0.16 -7.13
CA LYS A 239 18.80 -0.04 -8.38
C LYS A 239 18.00 -0.62 -9.55
N PRO A 240 18.20 -0.13 -10.79
CA PRO A 240 17.37 -0.50 -11.95
C PRO A 240 17.23 -1.99 -12.25
N LYS A 241 18.18 -2.82 -11.82
CA LYS A 241 18.16 -4.28 -12.03
C LYS A 241 17.56 -5.06 -10.88
N ASP A 242 17.25 -4.40 -9.77
CA ASP A 242 16.73 -5.07 -8.59
C ASP A 242 15.33 -5.61 -8.82
N ILE A 243 15.09 -6.80 -8.28
CA ILE A 243 13.76 -7.38 -8.13
C ILE A 243 13.32 -7.16 -6.69
N TYR A 244 12.18 -6.52 -6.54
CA TYR A 244 11.64 -6.07 -5.28
C TYR A 244 10.42 -6.89 -4.88
N PHE A 245 10.41 -7.41 -3.67
CA PHE A 245 9.31 -8.18 -3.12
C PHE A 245 8.84 -7.62 -1.78
N CYS A 246 7.67 -7.01 -1.77
CA CYS A 246 6.92 -6.66 -0.57
C CYS A 246 5.80 -7.68 -0.38
N SER A 247 5.77 -8.33 0.77
CA SER A 247 4.80 -9.39 1.06
C SER A 247 3.45 -8.89 1.59
N ALA A 248 3.25 -7.58 1.67
CA ALA A 248 2.00 -7.00 2.10
C ALA A 248 0.86 -7.26 1.11
N ASP A 249 -0.36 -7.01 1.56
CA ASP A 249 -1.56 -7.00 0.70
C ASP A 249 -1.87 -5.57 0.24
N ILE A 250 -2.30 -5.43 -1.01
CA ILE A 250 -2.68 -4.12 -1.58
C ILE A 250 -3.91 -3.53 -0.88
N GLY A 251 -4.71 -4.32 -0.19
CA GLY A 251 -5.78 -3.86 0.68
C GLY A 251 -5.32 -2.97 1.84
N TRP A 252 -4.01 -2.86 2.07
CA TRP A 252 -3.39 -1.98 3.06
C TRP A 252 -2.51 -0.93 2.38
N VAL A 253 -2.18 0.15 3.10
CA VAL A 253 -1.36 1.23 2.55
C VAL A 253 0.03 0.77 2.11
N THR A 254 0.60 -0.21 2.77
CA THR A 254 1.91 -0.76 2.39
C THR A 254 1.88 -1.32 0.98
N GLY A 255 0.81 -2.00 0.60
CA GLY A 255 0.64 -2.50 -0.76
C GLY A 255 0.42 -1.37 -1.79
N HIS A 256 -0.32 -0.34 -1.44
CA HIS A 256 -0.47 0.85 -2.30
C HIS A 256 0.88 1.50 -2.58
N SER A 257 1.58 1.90 -1.54
CA SER A 257 2.80 2.69 -1.65
C SER A 257 4.01 1.87 -2.09
N TYR A 258 4.13 0.61 -1.64
CA TYR A 258 5.36 -0.18 -1.79
C TYR A 258 5.17 -1.55 -2.44
N ILE A 259 4.04 -1.80 -3.10
CA ILE A 259 3.93 -2.84 -4.13
C ILE A 259 3.70 -2.19 -5.49
N ILE A 260 2.82 -1.21 -5.57
CA ILE A 260 2.36 -0.61 -6.84
C ILE A 260 3.00 0.77 -7.08
N TYR A 261 2.58 1.82 -6.36
CA TYR A 261 2.89 3.20 -6.75
C TYR A 261 4.36 3.58 -6.63
N GLY A 262 5.02 3.26 -5.54
CA GLY A 262 6.45 3.54 -5.36
C GLY A 262 7.33 2.76 -6.34
N PRO A 263 7.27 1.42 -6.34
CA PRO A 263 8.08 0.62 -7.24
C PRO A 263 7.86 0.92 -8.72
N LEU A 264 6.62 0.97 -9.19
CA LEU A 264 6.31 1.18 -10.61
C LEU A 264 6.69 2.59 -11.07
N SER A 265 6.54 3.63 -10.23
CA SER A 265 7.00 4.98 -10.57
C SER A 265 8.50 5.04 -10.79
N ASN A 266 9.27 4.16 -10.16
CA ASN A 266 10.72 4.02 -10.37
C ASN A 266 11.08 3.07 -11.52
N GLY A 267 10.11 2.54 -12.24
CA GLY A 267 10.34 1.57 -13.31
C GLY A 267 10.88 0.23 -12.82
N ALA A 268 10.56 -0.15 -11.60
CA ALA A 268 11.02 -1.37 -10.96
C ALA A 268 10.27 -2.61 -11.43
N THR A 269 10.82 -3.78 -11.12
CA THR A 269 10.12 -5.06 -11.15
C THR A 269 9.66 -5.37 -9.72
N THR A 270 8.35 -5.44 -9.52
CA THR A 270 7.72 -5.71 -8.22
C THR A 270 6.98 -7.04 -8.23
N ILE A 271 7.01 -7.77 -7.12
CA ILE A 271 6.31 -9.05 -6.96
C ILE A 271 4.95 -8.80 -6.30
N MET A 272 3.91 -9.41 -6.86
CA MET A 272 2.59 -9.56 -6.24
C MET A 272 2.38 -11.02 -5.88
N PHE A 273 2.24 -11.32 -4.59
CA PHE A 273 2.06 -12.68 -4.09
C PHE A 273 0.65 -12.90 -3.56
N GLU A 274 -0.07 -13.83 -4.18
CA GLU A 274 -1.47 -14.17 -3.82
C GLU A 274 -1.57 -15.00 -2.53
N GLY A 275 -0.55 -15.77 -2.21
CA GLY A 275 -0.58 -16.78 -1.15
C GLY A 275 -0.22 -16.27 0.25
N VAL A 276 0.18 -17.21 1.08
CA VAL A 276 0.64 -16.98 2.46
C VAL A 276 2.02 -17.59 2.66
N PRO A 277 2.81 -17.11 3.65
CA PRO A 277 4.21 -17.57 3.82
C PRO A 277 4.35 -19.04 4.24
N THR A 278 3.29 -19.66 4.74
CA THR A 278 3.32 -21.01 5.30
C THR A 278 2.65 -22.07 4.42
N TYR A 279 2.22 -21.72 3.23
CA TYR A 279 1.60 -22.65 2.28
C TYR A 279 2.39 -22.72 0.96
N PRO A 280 2.69 -23.94 0.45
CA PRO A 280 2.40 -25.25 1.04
C PRO A 280 3.24 -25.59 2.29
N ASP A 281 4.34 -24.89 2.52
CA ASP A 281 5.17 -25.00 3.72
C ASP A 281 5.87 -23.68 4.05
N SER A 282 6.58 -23.62 5.17
CA SER A 282 7.19 -22.39 5.70
C SER A 282 8.45 -21.91 4.92
N SER A 283 8.83 -22.60 3.86
CA SER A 283 9.90 -22.14 2.94
C SER A 283 9.37 -21.33 1.74
N ARG A 284 8.06 -21.13 1.66
CA ARG A 284 7.38 -20.54 0.47
C ARG A 284 8.00 -19.23 0.01
N TRP A 285 8.20 -18.26 0.90
CA TRP A 285 8.79 -16.97 0.54
C TRP A 285 10.24 -17.10 0.06
N TRP A 286 11.00 -17.97 0.71
CA TRP A 286 12.43 -18.15 0.39
C TRP A 286 12.62 -18.86 -0.94
N GLN A 287 11.70 -19.74 -1.31
CA GLN A 287 11.65 -20.33 -2.65
C GLN A 287 11.31 -19.27 -3.73
N ILE A 288 10.41 -18.35 -3.44
CA ILE A 288 10.11 -17.21 -4.32
C ILE A 288 11.36 -16.34 -4.51
N VAL A 289 12.05 -16.04 -3.41
CA VAL A 289 13.31 -15.27 -3.44
C VAL A 289 14.34 -15.93 -4.36
N ASP A 290 14.54 -17.23 -4.23
CA ASP A 290 15.50 -17.96 -5.08
C ASP A 290 15.06 -18.06 -6.53
N LYS A 291 13.80 -18.39 -6.77
CA LYS A 291 13.24 -18.57 -8.12
C LYS A 291 13.35 -17.29 -8.96
N PHE A 292 13.01 -16.15 -8.37
CA PHE A 292 12.97 -14.87 -9.08
C PHE A 292 14.19 -13.99 -8.83
N LYS A 293 15.17 -14.47 -8.04
CA LYS A 293 16.37 -13.71 -7.72
C LYS A 293 16.08 -12.36 -7.06
N VAL A 294 15.21 -12.38 -6.07
CA VAL A 294 14.79 -11.18 -5.32
C VAL A 294 15.99 -10.53 -4.62
N ASN A 295 16.12 -9.22 -4.74
CA ASN A 295 17.19 -8.43 -4.15
C ASN A 295 16.75 -7.70 -2.88
N ILE A 296 15.50 -7.27 -2.81
CA ILE A 296 14.92 -6.50 -1.71
C ILE A 296 13.66 -7.19 -1.22
N PHE A 297 13.60 -7.51 0.08
CA PHE A 297 12.46 -8.17 0.69
C PHE A 297 11.93 -7.34 1.87
N TYR A 298 10.62 -7.04 1.85
CA TYR A 298 9.95 -6.16 2.79
C TYR A 298 8.70 -6.81 3.36
N THR A 299 8.63 -6.99 4.68
CA THR A 299 7.55 -7.74 5.34
C THR A 299 7.26 -7.24 6.76
N ALA A 300 6.25 -7.83 7.40
CA ALA A 300 5.82 -7.45 8.75
C ALA A 300 6.49 -8.32 9.84
N PRO A 301 6.79 -7.74 11.02
CA PRO A 301 7.36 -8.46 12.16
C PRO A 301 6.51 -9.64 12.62
N THR A 302 5.19 -9.57 12.56
CA THR A 302 4.30 -10.69 12.90
C THR A 302 4.60 -11.92 12.03
N ALA A 303 4.78 -11.72 10.73
CA ALA A 303 5.14 -12.82 9.83
C ALA A 303 6.55 -13.36 10.11
N ILE A 304 7.50 -12.48 10.42
CA ILE A 304 8.87 -12.88 10.80
C ILE A 304 8.83 -13.76 12.05
N ARG A 305 8.10 -13.36 13.09
CA ARG A 305 7.94 -14.15 14.32
C ARG A 305 7.29 -15.51 14.05
N ALA A 306 6.27 -15.55 13.22
CA ALA A 306 5.61 -16.80 12.85
C ALA A 306 6.56 -17.77 12.12
N LEU A 307 7.41 -17.25 11.23
CA LEU A 307 8.42 -18.05 10.53
C LEU A 307 9.58 -18.44 11.43
N MET A 308 10.04 -17.56 12.33
CA MET A 308 11.05 -17.86 13.34
C MET A 308 10.61 -19.02 14.22
N ALA A 309 9.34 -19.09 14.60
CA ALA A 309 8.77 -20.19 15.38
C ALA A 309 8.81 -21.55 14.66
N GLN A 310 8.93 -21.57 13.33
CA GLN A 310 9.08 -22.79 12.52
C GLN A 310 10.56 -23.29 12.47
N GLY A 311 11.49 -22.55 13.07
CA GLY A 311 12.91 -22.86 13.07
C GLY A 311 13.65 -22.38 11.81
N ASP A 312 14.94 -22.66 11.75
CA ASP A 312 15.83 -22.20 10.69
C ASP A 312 15.76 -23.07 9.41
N GLU A 313 15.39 -24.33 9.53
CA GLU A 313 15.47 -25.31 8.43
C GLU A 313 14.69 -24.91 7.17
N PRO A 314 13.45 -24.37 7.26
CA PRO A 314 12.75 -23.92 6.07
C PRO A 314 13.47 -22.82 5.30
N VAL A 315 14.19 -21.94 6.00
CA VAL A 315 15.02 -20.88 5.41
C VAL A 315 16.28 -21.46 4.79
N LYS A 316 16.99 -22.34 5.50
CA LYS A 316 18.27 -22.93 5.08
C LYS A 316 18.15 -23.84 3.86
N LYS A 317 16.96 -24.33 3.53
CA LYS A 317 16.69 -25.09 2.29
C LYS A 317 16.94 -24.26 1.02
N THR A 318 17.04 -22.96 1.13
CA THR A 318 17.19 -22.02 0.02
C THR A 318 18.50 -21.24 0.13
N SER A 319 18.97 -20.74 -0.99
CA SER A 319 20.24 -20.00 -1.06
C SER A 319 20.09 -18.54 -0.63
N ARG A 320 19.05 -17.85 -1.09
CA ARG A 320 18.79 -16.40 -0.88
C ARG A 320 19.98 -15.48 -1.22
N LYS A 321 20.93 -15.98 -2.05
CA LYS A 321 22.15 -15.24 -2.43
C LYS A 321 21.87 -13.90 -3.09
N SER A 322 20.74 -13.78 -3.76
CA SER A 322 20.32 -12.56 -4.46
C SER A 322 19.90 -11.43 -3.51
N LEU A 323 19.48 -11.75 -2.28
CA LEU A 323 19.08 -10.74 -1.31
C LEU A 323 20.26 -9.82 -0.97
N LYS A 324 20.00 -8.52 -0.98
CA LYS A 324 20.93 -7.47 -0.57
C LYS A 324 20.40 -6.58 0.54
N LEU A 325 19.07 -6.51 0.70
CA LEU A 325 18.41 -5.67 1.70
C LEU A 325 17.10 -6.30 2.16
N LEU A 326 16.85 -6.22 3.46
CA LEU A 326 15.63 -6.63 4.13
C LEU A 326 14.92 -5.42 4.73
N GLY A 327 13.61 -5.50 4.90
CA GLY A 327 12.86 -4.44 5.54
C GLY A 327 11.72 -4.97 6.41
N THR A 328 11.27 -4.13 7.35
CA THR A 328 10.15 -4.40 8.24
C THR A 328 9.16 -3.24 8.29
N VAL A 329 7.89 -3.55 8.46
CA VAL A 329 6.78 -2.59 8.43
C VAL A 329 5.60 -3.02 9.28
N GLY A 330 4.86 -2.04 9.77
CA GLY A 330 3.51 -2.21 10.33
C GLY A 330 3.44 -2.28 11.85
N GLU A 331 4.51 -2.69 12.50
CA GLU A 331 4.62 -2.73 13.96
C GLU A 331 6.10 -2.68 14.38
N PRO A 332 6.41 -2.31 15.63
CA PRO A 332 7.78 -2.42 16.13
C PRO A 332 8.26 -3.87 16.10
N ILE A 333 9.49 -4.09 15.63
CA ILE A 333 10.13 -5.39 15.69
C ILE A 333 10.94 -5.51 16.98
N ASN A 334 10.78 -6.61 17.71
CA ASN A 334 11.62 -6.86 18.88
C ASN A 334 13.04 -7.29 18.44
N PRO A 335 14.08 -7.00 19.27
CA PRO A 335 15.47 -7.30 18.91
C PRO A 335 15.74 -8.76 18.54
N GLU A 336 15.11 -9.71 19.22
CA GLU A 336 15.27 -11.14 18.94
C GLU A 336 14.82 -11.52 17.52
N ALA A 337 13.65 -11.06 17.11
CA ALA A 337 13.14 -11.29 15.75
C ALA A 337 13.99 -10.55 14.70
N TRP A 338 14.45 -9.34 15.01
CA TRP A 338 15.35 -8.58 14.16
C TRP A 338 16.67 -9.33 13.92
N GLU A 339 17.29 -9.87 14.99
CA GLU A 339 18.54 -10.62 14.91
C GLU A 339 18.36 -11.94 14.16
N TRP A 340 17.25 -12.65 14.39
CA TRP A 340 16.93 -13.85 13.60
C TRP A 340 16.80 -13.54 12.12
N TYR A 341 16.09 -12.45 11.78
CA TYR A 341 15.89 -11.99 10.42
C TYR A 341 17.22 -11.65 9.74
N TYR A 342 18.07 -10.90 10.44
CA TYR A 342 19.42 -10.55 9.97
C TYR A 342 20.31 -11.78 9.77
N ARG A 343 20.40 -12.61 10.80
CA ARG A 343 21.30 -13.78 10.81
C ARG A 343 20.81 -14.89 9.88
N THR A 344 19.54 -15.29 9.99
CA THR A 344 19.02 -16.49 9.32
C THR A 344 18.57 -16.20 7.92
N VAL A 345 17.75 -15.17 7.71
CA VAL A 345 17.25 -14.81 6.37
C VAL A 345 18.30 -14.04 5.59
N GLY A 346 18.96 -13.09 6.22
CA GLY A 346 19.94 -12.19 5.61
C GLY A 346 21.37 -12.72 5.55
N ASP A 347 21.65 -13.92 6.07
CA ASP A 347 22.99 -14.54 6.13
C ASP A 347 24.06 -13.63 6.73
N ASN A 348 23.73 -12.84 7.75
CA ASN A 348 24.61 -11.85 8.40
C ASN A 348 25.19 -10.78 7.43
N ARG A 349 24.59 -10.55 6.30
CA ARG A 349 25.10 -9.62 5.27
C ARG A 349 24.09 -8.59 4.77
N CYS A 350 22.78 -8.87 4.88
CA CYS A 350 21.75 -7.97 4.41
C CYS A 350 21.35 -6.99 5.51
N PRO A 351 21.54 -5.68 5.36
CA PRO A 351 21.02 -4.71 6.31
C PRO A 351 19.51 -4.74 6.36
N ILE A 352 18.95 -4.37 7.51
CA ILE A 352 17.51 -4.28 7.71
C ILE A 352 17.10 -2.82 7.80
N VAL A 353 16.15 -2.40 6.98
CA VAL A 353 15.45 -1.12 7.14
C VAL A 353 14.16 -1.39 7.92
N ASP A 354 14.16 -1.02 9.20
CA ASP A 354 12.99 -1.06 10.07
C ASP A 354 12.26 0.27 9.92
N THR A 355 11.09 0.25 9.28
CA THR A 355 10.40 1.46 8.86
C THR A 355 9.21 1.77 9.75
N TRP A 356 9.06 3.05 10.12
CA TRP A 356 7.87 3.52 10.78
C TRP A 356 7.12 4.52 9.90
N TRP A 357 5.84 4.27 9.73
CA TRP A 357 4.90 5.11 9.02
C TRP A 357 3.46 4.60 9.20
N GLN A 358 2.50 5.29 8.64
CA GLN A 358 1.07 5.02 8.81
C GLN A 358 0.33 5.18 7.47
N THR A 359 -0.92 4.71 7.41
CA THR A 359 -1.81 5.00 6.28
C THR A 359 -1.90 6.51 6.03
N GLU A 360 -2.01 7.26 7.10
CA GLU A 360 -2.10 8.72 7.12
C GLU A 360 -0.86 9.43 6.56
N THR A 361 0.28 8.80 6.64
CA THR A 361 1.55 9.43 6.19
C THR A 361 1.85 9.19 4.72
N GLY A 362 1.17 8.23 4.08
CA GLY A 362 1.32 7.89 2.67
C GLY A 362 2.63 7.21 2.29
N GLY A 363 3.64 7.32 3.13
CA GLY A 363 4.95 6.70 2.97
C GLY A 363 5.76 6.75 4.24
N ILE A 364 6.96 6.19 4.19
CA ILE A 364 7.87 6.00 5.33
C ILE A 364 8.38 7.34 5.84
N LEU A 365 8.25 7.60 7.15
CA LEU A 365 8.74 8.81 7.80
C LEU A 365 10.06 8.62 8.55
N ILE A 366 10.23 7.46 9.21
CA ILE A 366 11.42 7.17 10.01
C ILE A 366 11.95 5.80 9.58
N SER A 367 13.23 5.74 9.21
CA SER A 367 13.86 4.54 8.69
C SER A 367 15.38 4.66 8.66
N PRO A 368 16.11 3.56 8.79
CA PRO A 368 17.52 3.55 8.47
C PRO A 368 17.78 4.04 7.04
N GLN A 369 18.93 4.72 6.87
CA GLN A 369 19.50 5.06 5.57
C GLN A 369 20.65 4.09 5.31
N THR A 370 20.43 3.13 4.42
CA THR A 370 21.36 2.04 4.15
C THR A 370 22.76 2.55 3.81
N GLY A 371 23.76 2.08 4.58
CA GLY A 371 25.15 2.48 4.40
C GLY A 371 25.53 3.86 4.96
N ALA A 372 24.57 4.64 5.45
CA ALA A 372 24.81 5.99 5.96
C ALA A 372 24.79 6.08 7.50
N ILE A 373 24.08 5.15 8.16
CA ILE A 373 23.97 5.11 9.62
C ILE A 373 24.08 3.69 10.14
N ASP A 374 24.57 3.55 11.37
CA ASP A 374 24.60 2.26 12.06
C ASP A 374 23.19 1.82 12.43
N LEU A 375 22.93 0.52 12.35
CA LEU A 375 21.64 -0.07 12.72
C LEU A 375 21.63 -0.41 14.22
N LYS A 376 20.46 -0.28 14.82
CA LYS A 376 20.17 -0.76 16.19
C LYS A 376 18.95 -1.69 16.12
N PRO A 377 19.06 -2.96 16.53
CA PRO A 377 17.94 -3.89 16.52
C PRO A 377 16.71 -3.34 17.24
N GLY A 378 15.60 -3.20 16.50
CA GLY A 378 14.32 -2.68 17.03
C GLY A 378 14.12 -1.17 16.93
N SER A 379 15.12 -0.43 16.44
CA SER A 379 14.98 1.02 16.21
C SER A 379 14.62 1.35 14.77
N ALA A 380 13.63 2.22 14.57
CA ALA A 380 13.35 2.83 13.25
C ALA A 380 14.43 3.86 12.85
N THR A 381 15.32 4.21 13.73
CA THR A 381 16.52 5.04 13.60
C THR A 381 16.29 6.52 13.37
N LYS A 382 16.41 7.03 12.15
CA LYS A 382 16.42 8.48 11.86
C LYS A 382 15.25 8.90 10.96
N PRO A 383 14.80 10.16 11.07
CA PRO A 383 13.81 10.69 10.14
C PRO A 383 14.32 10.70 8.70
N PHE A 384 13.43 10.40 7.77
CA PHE A 384 13.70 10.59 6.35
C PHE A 384 13.84 12.09 6.02
N TYR A 385 14.44 12.39 4.88
CA TYR A 385 14.72 13.76 4.43
C TYR A 385 13.45 14.63 4.43
N GLY A 386 13.52 15.80 5.06
CA GLY A 386 12.40 16.75 5.16
C GLY A 386 11.38 16.44 6.27
N ILE A 387 11.50 15.32 6.95
CA ILE A 387 10.61 14.96 8.05
C ILE A 387 11.11 15.59 9.37
N ARG A 388 10.19 16.17 10.14
CA ARG A 388 10.48 16.90 11.39
C ARG A 388 9.68 16.30 12.55
N PRO A 389 10.10 15.14 13.08
CA PRO A 389 9.46 14.57 14.26
C PRO A 389 9.82 15.37 15.51
N VAL A 390 8.87 15.47 16.41
CA VAL A 390 9.05 16.01 17.76
C VAL A 390 8.42 15.04 18.76
N ILE A 391 9.06 14.88 19.90
CA ILE A 391 8.51 14.11 21.03
C ILE A 391 7.99 15.12 22.03
N VAL A 392 6.75 14.95 22.47
CA VAL A 392 6.11 15.86 23.45
C VAL A 392 5.65 15.09 24.68
N ASP A 393 5.62 15.80 25.81
CA ASP A 393 5.02 15.30 27.05
C ASP A 393 3.48 15.39 27.02
N GLN A 394 2.83 15.13 28.14
CA GLN A 394 1.37 15.14 28.23
C GLN A 394 0.77 16.54 28.00
N ASP A 395 1.53 17.57 28.29
CA ASP A 395 1.10 18.98 28.17
C ASP A 395 1.49 19.56 26.77
N GLY A 396 2.09 18.76 25.89
CA GLY A 396 2.51 19.19 24.57
C GLY A 396 3.84 19.90 24.52
N LYS A 397 4.60 19.93 25.62
CA LYS A 397 5.93 20.51 25.67
C LYS A 397 6.94 19.57 25.01
N GLU A 398 7.78 20.13 24.15
CA GLU A 398 8.82 19.37 23.46
C GLU A 398 9.90 18.85 24.42
N ILE A 399 10.19 17.57 24.31
CA ILE A 399 11.31 16.90 24.96
C ILE A 399 12.49 16.93 24.01
N ARG A 400 13.53 17.68 24.37
CA ARG A 400 14.75 17.80 23.56
C ARG A 400 15.81 16.79 24.00
N GLY A 401 16.59 16.27 23.05
CA GLY A 401 17.61 15.27 23.34
C GLY A 401 17.02 13.89 23.64
N GLU A 402 17.63 13.16 24.57
CA GLU A 402 17.15 11.86 25.03
C GLU A 402 15.82 12.01 25.79
N GLY A 403 14.86 11.11 25.54
CA GLY A 403 13.58 11.14 26.25
C GLY A 403 12.49 10.31 25.58
N GLN A 404 11.35 10.25 26.25
CA GLN A 404 10.19 9.48 25.82
C GLN A 404 8.91 10.30 25.96
N GLY A 405 8.00 10.15 25.01
CA GLY A 405 6.73 10.85 25.02
C GLY A 405 5.87 10.46 23.82
N ARG A 406 5.03 11.39 23.38
CA ARG A 406 4.14 11.23 22.23
C ARG A 406 4.81 11.75 20.98
N LEU A 407 4.73 10.97 19.90
CA LEU A 407 5.33 11.31 18.61
C LEU A 407 4.40 12.23 17.82
N CYS A 408 4.91 13.39 17.44
CA CYS A 408 4.24 14.34 16.59
C CYS A 408 5.13 14.74 15.42
N MET A 409 4.54 15.29 14.35
CA MET A 409 5.25 15.94 13.25
C MET A 409 4.98 17.43 13.30
N SER A 410 6.05 18.24 13.33
CA SER A 410 5.96 19.70 13.39
C SER A 410 5.83 20.36 12.02
N GLN A 411 6.00 19.60 10.94
CA GLN A 411 5.89 20.07 9.56
C GLN A 411 5.21 19.01 8.69
N SER A 412 4.51 19.48 7.67
CA SER A 412 3.94 18.65 6.61
C SER A 412 5.01 18.09 5.68
N TRP A 413 4.68 16.99 5.02
CA TRP A 413 5.44 16.34 3.95
C TRP A 413 4.51 16.05 2.77
N PRO A 414 5.04 15.86 1.56
CA PRO A 414 4.19 15.73 0.38
C PRO A 414 3.17 14.58 0.43
N GLY A 415 3.54 13.45 1.05
CA GLY A 415 2.70 12.25 1.15
C GLY A 415 1.68 12.25 2.28
N GLN A 416 1.57 13.33 3.07
CA GLN A 416 0.61 13.42 4.16
C GLN A 416 -0.83 13.37 3.65
N MET A 417 -1.71 12.65 4.35
CA MET A 417 -3.14 12.68 4.05
C MET A 417 -3.68 14.10 4.04
N ARG A 418 -4.67 14.35 3.20
CA ARG A 418 -5.27 15.69 3.07
C ARG A 418 -6.45 15.92 3.99
N THR A 419 -7.22 14.86 4.24
CA THR A 419 -8.41 14.92 5.09
C THR A 419 -8.94 13.51 5.39
N VAL A 420 -9.95 13.42 6.23
CA VAL A 420 -10.87 12.29 6.30
C VAL A 420 -11.98 12.55 5.30
N TYR A 421 -12.23 11.62 4.38
CA TYR A 421 -13.22 11.78 3.33
C TYR A 421 -14.60 12.12 3.90
N GLY A 422 -15.16 13.22 3.42
CA GLY A 422 -16.50 13.70 3.82
C GLY A 422 -16.57 14.30 5.24
N ASP A 423 -15.45 14.35 5.99
CA ASP A 423 -15.46 14.81 7.39
C ASP A 423 -14.12 15.47 7.77
N HIS A 424 -13.89 16.68 7.29
CA HIS A 424 -12.67 17.42 7.57
C HIS A 424 -12.54 17.79 9.05
N GLN A 425 -13.65 18.01 9.76
CA GLN A 425 -13.59 18.29 11.18
C GLN A 425 -13.04 17.10 11.98
N ARG A 426 -13.43 15.88 11.63
CA ARG A 426 -12.89 14.65 12.23
C ARG A 426 -11.37 14.52 11.99
N PHE A 427 -10.88 14.96 10.86
CA PHE A 427 -9.43 15.04 10.58
C PHE A 427 -8.73 15.98 11.56
N ILE A 428 -9.27 17.17 11.75
CA ILE A 428 -8.73 18.16 12.70
C ILE A 428 -8.79 17.61 14.13
N ASP A 429 -9.94 17.11 14.55
CA ASP A 429 -10.17 16.59 15.91
C ASP A 429 -9.24 15.40 16.24
N THR A 430 -9.01 14.53 15.28
CA THR A 430 -8.20 13.32 15.49
C THR A 430 -6.70 13.62 15.56
N TYR A 431 -6.19 14.50 14.70
CA TYR A 431 -4.74 14.64 14.50
C TYR A 431 -4.14 15.96 14.95
N PHE A 432 -4.95 17.01 15.17
CA PHE A 432 -4.46 18.36 15.44
C PHE A 432 -5.03 19.00 16.70
N SER A 433 -6.11 18.48 17.27
CA SER A 433 -6.76 19.08 18.43
C SER A 433 -5.97 18.95 19.73
N GLN A 434 -5.20 17.86 19.89
CA GLN A 434 -4.49 17.56 21.14
C GLN A 434 -3.23 18.42 21.31
N PHE A 435 -2.49 18.68 20.24
CA PHE A 435 -1.25 19.45 20.25
C PHE A 435 -1.27 20.50 19.14
N ASP A 436 -1.51 21.75 19.51
CA ASP A 436 -1.61 22.84 18.54
C ASP A 436 -0.33 22.97 17.68
N GLY A 437 -0.52 23.18 16.38
CA GLY A 437 0.58 23.31 15.43
C GLY A 437 1.34 22.03 15.10
N LYS A 438 0.85 20.87 15.54
CA LYS A 438 1.51 19.57 15.34
C LYS A 438 0.53 18.50 14.88
N TYR A 439 0.97 17.68 13.94
CA TYR A 439 0.27 16.45 13.60
C TYR A 439 0.61 15.38 14.64
N PHE A 440 -0.39 14.91 15.37
CA PHE A 440 -0.24 13.86 16.37
C PHE A 440 -0.44 12.48 15.73
N THR A 441 0.56 11.61 15.87
CA THR A 441 0.57 10.30 15.22
C THR A 441 -0.26 9.23 15.94
N GLY A 442 -0.60 9.45 17.22
CA GLY A 442 -1.21 8.43 18.06
C GLY A 442 -0.22 7.37 18.57
N ASP A 443 1.07 7.53 18.30
CA ASP A 443 2.12 6.63 18.74
C ASP A 443 3.01 7.25 19.81
N GLY A 444 3.43 6.42 20.77
CA GLY A 444 4.50 6.74 21.69
C GLY A 444 5.87 6.51 21.06
N CYS A 445 6.85 7.28 21.52
CA CYS A 445 8.20 7.20 20.97
C CYS A 445 9.23 7.55 22.03
N ARG A 446 10.36 6.84 21.98
CA ARG A 446 11.57 7.17 22.75
C ARG A 446 12.67 7.58 21.76
N ARG A 447 13.40 8.62 22.09
CA ARG A 447 14.64 9.00 21.41
C ARG A 447 15.82 8.76 22.33
N ASP A 448 16.81 7.99 21.88
CA ASP A 448 18.00 7.70 22.68
C ASP A 448 19.07 8.81 22.59
N LYS A 449 20.17 8.64 23.32
CA LYS A 449 21.28 9.61 23.37
C LYS A 449 21.95 9.86 22.00
N ASP A 450 21.85 8.90 21.09
CA ASP A 450 22.41 9.01 19.73
C ASP A 450 21.40 9.62 18.74
N GLY A 451 20.20 9.99 19.25
CA GLY A 451 19.12 10.57 18.46
C GLY A 451 18.34 9.58 17.62
N TYR A 452 18.38 8.29 18.00
CA TYR A 452 17.62 7.23 17.32
C TYR A 452 16.22 7.12 17.90
N TYR A 453 15.24 6.91 17.02
CA TYR A 453 13.81 6.82 17.37
C TYR A 453 13.39 5.37 17.55
N TRP A 454 12.68 5.12 18.65
CA TRP A 454 12.13 3.82 19.04
C TRP A 454 10.63 3.99 19.25
N ILE A 455 9.85 3.31 18.45
CA ILE A 455 8.38 3.37 18.58
C ILE A 455 7.96 2.45 19.72
N THR A 456 7.21 2.98 20.67
CA THR A 456 6.85 2.25 21.90
C THR A 456 5.43 1.67 21.87
N GLY A 457 4.65 2.01 20.83
CA GLY A 457 3.29 1.52 20.63
C GLY A 457 2.24 2.63 20.62
N ARG A 458 0.99 2.24 20.51
CA ARG A 458 -0.14 3.19 20.55
C ARG A 458 -0.31 3.83 21.93
N VAL A 459 -0.73 5.10 21.96
CA VAL A 459 -0.98 5.87 23.16
C VAL A 459 -2.35 6.53 23.13
#